data_5f0cb1decf1d8ba1b0d92ddc58237e53
#
_entry.id   5f0cb1decf1d8ba1b0d92ddc58237e53
#
_cell.length_a   1.000
_cell.length_b   1.000
_cell.length_c   1.000
_cell.angle_alpha   90.00
_cell.angle_beta   90.00
_cell.angle_gamma   90.00
#
_symmetry.space_group_name_H-M   'P 1'
#
loop_
_entity.id
_entity.type
_entity.pdbx_description
1 polymer ?
#
loop_
_entity_poly.entity_id
_entity_poly.type
_entity_poly.pdbx_seq_one_letter_code
_entity_poly.pdbx_strand_id
1 'polypeptide(L)'
;MGKHFSFIHCADLHLGEPFGGLYSGDTGPWTEAIHKATFKAFENVVTAALTYRADAILISGDVYNSDHHSLAAQMAFARELYRAAQAGVQIFIIHGNHDPDEAWRADVPLPPSVYVFSSDKVESVPLLVGGETAAMVYGISYKNRHMRENLALRFRKKDEDTFSIGMLHTELGVAGSPYAPCTVDDL
;
A
#
# COMPACT_ATOMS: atom_id res chain seq x y z
N MET A 1 -22.27 5.95 18.99
CA MET A 1 -21.25 6.96 18.63
C MET A 1 -20.04 6.19 18.07
N GLY A 2 -19.65 6.48 16.83
CA GLY A 2 -18.46 5.86 16.24
C GLY A 2 -17.20 6.21 17.04
N LYS A 3 -16.25 5.27 17.14
CA LYS A 3 -14.96 5.53 17.78
C LYS A 3 -14.13 6.44 16.88
N HIS A 4 -13.44 7.38 17.50
CA HIS A 4 -12.40 8.15 16.79
C HIS A 4 -11.21 7.24 16.50
N PHE A 5 -10.75 7.28 15.27
CA PHE A 5 -9.53 6.64 14.82
C PHE A 5 -8.80 7.53 13.82
N SER A 6 -7.53 7.28 13.63
CA SER A 6 -6.70 7.99 12.67
C SER A 6 -5.81 7.02 11.90
N PHE A 7 -5.51 7.35 10.66
CA PHE A 7 -4.60 6.57 9.84
C PHE A 7 -3.72 7.45 8.95
N ILE A 8 -2.58 6.91 8.56
CA ILE A 8 -1.76 7.46 7.49
C ILE A 8 -2.04 6.66 6.22
N HIS A 9 -2.23 7.34 5.10
CA HIS A 9 -2.38 6.72 3.79
C HIS A 9 -1.20 7.06 2.90
N CYS A 10 -0.69 6.06 2.19
CA CYS A 10 0.33 6.23 1.15
C CYS A 10 0.13 5.21 0.03
N ALA A 11 0.66 5.54 -1.15
CA ALA A 11 0.70 4.70 -2.34
C ALA A 11 1.94 5.05 -3.16
N ASP A 12 2.23 4.29 -4.21
CA ASP A 12 3.23 4.61 -5.23
C ASP A 12 4.62 4.87 -4.62
N LEU A 13 5.04 4.00 -3.73
CA LEU A 13 6.30 4.14 -2.99
C LEU A 13 7.51 3.87 -3.87
N HIS A 14 7.41 2.93 -4.83
CA HIS A 14 8.47 2.54 -5.77
C HIS A 14 9.84 2.43 -5.10
N LEU A 15 9.92 1.66 -4.00
CA LEU A 15 11.10 1.57 -3.16
C LEU A 15 12.29 1.00 -3.92
N GLY A 16 13.37 1.78 -3.94
CA GLY A 16 14.63 1.38 -4.58
C GLY A 16 14.60 1.45 -6.10
N GLU A 17 13.57 2.07 -6.70
CA GLU A 17 13.56 2.26 -8.14
C GLU A 17 14.65 3.25 -8.58
N PRO A 18 15.46 2.90 -9.59
CA PRO A 18 16.43 3.84 -10.15
C PRO A 18 15.69 4.94 -10.92
N PHE A 19 15.99 6.19 -10.62
CA PHE A 19 15.44 7.31 -11.38
C PHE A 19 16.01 7.30 -12.81
N GLY A 20 15.21 6.85 -13.78
CA GLY A 20 15.57 6.82 -15.18
C GLY A 20 15.91 8.22 -15.70
N GLY A 21 16.98 8.34 -16.50
CA GLY A 21 17.41 9.61 -17.08
C GLY A 21 18.53 10.34 -16.33
N LEU A 22 18.87 9.95 -15.10
CA LEU A 22 20.01 10.52 -14.36
C LEU A 22 21.34 9.73 -14.58
N TYR A 23 21.29 8.66 -15.39
CA TYR A 23 22.38 7.69 -15.52
C TYR A 23 23.32 7.88 -16.71
N SER A 24 23.30 8.97 -17.39
CA SER A 24 24.31 9.21 -18.44
C SER A 24 25.65 9.70 -17.85
N GLY A 25 26.28 8.85 -17.03
CA GLY A 25 27.72 8.98 -16.71
C GLY A 25 28.08 9.85 -15.52
N ASP A 26 27.12 10.39 -14.76
CA ASP A 26 27.43 11.24 -13.61
C ASP A 26 27.29 10.46 -12.28
N THR A 27 28.42 10.12 -11.67
CA THR A 27 28.54 9.42 -10.37
C THR A 27 28.66 10.41 -9.20
N GLY A 28 27.95 11.53 -9.26
CA GLY A 28 28.02 12.54 -8.22
C GLY A 28 27.41 12.09 -6.87
N PRO A 29 27.79 12.73 -5.75
CA PRO A 29 27.28 12.37 -4.41
C PRO A 29 25.77 12.50 -4.25
N TRP A 30 25.10 13.22 -5.11
CA TRP A 30 23.64 13.36 -5.16
C TRP A 30 22.91 12.13 -5.74
N THR A 31 23.61 11.29 -6.54
CA THR A 31 23.06 10.03 -7.07
C THR A 31 22.68 9.07 -5.93
N GLU A 32 23.53 8.94 -4.94
CA GLU A 32 23.29 8.11 -3.75
C GLU A 32 22.11 8.65 -2.92
N ALA A 33 22.02 9.98 -2.78
CA ALA A 33 20.91 10.63 -2.08
C ALA A 33 19.58 10.37 -2.77
N ILE A 34 19.52 10.42 -4.09
CA ILE A 34 18.33 10.11 -4.89
C ILE A 34 17.95 8.65 -4.74
N HIS A 35 18.88 7.70 -4.82
CA HIS A 35 18.59 6.28 -4.60
C HIS A 35 18.00 5.99 -3.23
N LYS A 36 18.41 6.75 -2.21
CA LYS A 36 17.90 6.60 -0.85
C LYS A 36 16.60 7.37 -0.60
N ALA A 37 16.17 8.24 -1.52
CA ALA A 37 15.06 9.15 -1.29
C ALA A 37 13.73 8.42 -1.05
N THR A 38 13.42 7.37 -1.83
CA THR A 38 12.19 6.59 -1.66
C THR A 38 12.16 5.86 -0.32
N PHE A 39 13.29 5.29 0.10
CA PHE A 39 13.41 4.67 1.42
C PHE A 39 13.21 5.68 2.55
N LYS A 40 13.83 6.87 2.41
CA LYS A 40 13.67 7.94 3.40
C LYS A 40 12.26 8.49 3.44
N ALA A 41 11.59 8.57 2.30
CA ALA A 41 10.18 8.96 2.23
C ALA A 41 9.30 7.97 3.00
N PHE A 42 9.49 6.67 2.82
CA PHE A 42 8.72 5.67 3.56
C PHE A 42 9.05 5.65 5.07
N GLU A 43 10.33 5.80 5.44
CA GLU A 43 10.72 6.01 6.84
C GLU A 43 9.97 7.19 7.48
N ASN A 44 9.81 8.30 6.73
CA ASN A 44 9.07 9.46 7.18
C ASN A 44 7.56 9.21 7.31
N VAL A 45 6.97 8.40 6.41
CA VAL A 45 5.56 7.95 6.52
C VAL A 45 5.35 7.20 7.85
N VAL A 46 6.20 6.22 8.14
CA VAL A 46 6.12 5.47 9.40
C VAL A 46 6.39 6.38 10.59
N THR A 47 7.37 7.28 10.51
CA THR A 47 7.65 8.26 11.57
C THR A 47 6.45 9.17 11.83
N ALA A 48 5.73 9.60 10.78
CA ALA A 48 4.51 10.37 10.93
C ALA A 48 3.43 9.56 11.65
N ALA A 49 3.22 8.28 11.29
CA ALA A 49 2.27 7.42 11.96
C ALA A 49 2.56 7.31 13.47
N LEU A 50 3.83 7.15 13.84
CA LEU A 50 4.24 7.08 15.24
C LEU A 50 4.07 8.42 15.97
N THR A 51 4.46 9.52 15.33
CA THR A 51 4.38 10.89 15.90
C THR A 51 2.94 11.29 16.17
N TYR A 52 2.04 11.02 15.23
CA TYR A 52 0.61 11.33 15.36
C TYR A 52 -0.18 10.24 16.10
N ARG A 53 0.49 9.15 16.52
CA ARG A 53 -0.14 8.00 17.17
C ARG A 53 -1.30 7.46 16.36
N ALA A 54 -1.08 7.33 15.04
CA ALA A 54 -2.09 6.77 14.15
C ALA A 54 -2.39 5.31 14.50
N ASP A 55 -3.66 4.93 14.41
CA ASP A 55 -4.12 3.58 14.69
C ASP A 55 -3.76 2.63 13.54
N ALA A 56 -3.62 3.16 12.31
CA ALA A 56 -3.28 2.36 11.14
C ALA A 56 -2.42 3.09 10.11
N ILE A 57 -1.78 2.29 9.24
CA ILE A 57 -1.21 2.72 7.96
C ILE A 57 -1.92 1.95 6.85
N LEU A 58 -2.41 2.67 5.83
CA LEU A 58 -3.01 2.12 4.63
C LEU A 58 -2.04 2.32 3.46
N ILE A 59 -1.60 1.23 2.82
CA ILE A 59 -0.64 1.25 1.71
C ILE A 59 -1.36 0.74 0.46
N SER A 60 -1.65 1.65 -0.48
CA SER A 60 -2.55 1.39 -1.59
C SER A 60 -1.83 1.07 -2.91
N GLY A 61 -0.87 0.14 -2.87
CA GLY A 61 -0.22 -0.42 -4.04
C GLY A 61 1.07 0.26 -4.47
N ASP A 62 1.74 -0.34 -5.43
CA ASP A 62 2.99 0.11 -6.04
C ASP A 62 4.09 0.37 -5.01
N VAL A 63 4.27 -0.58 -4.07
CA VAL A 63 5.34 -0.54 -3.07
C VAL A 63 6.71 -0.72 -3.73
N TYR A 64 6.78 -1.61 -4.73
CA TYR A 64 7.99 -1.92 -5.49
C TYR A 64 7.73 -1.79 -6.98
N ASN A 65 8.83 -1.87 -7.76
CA ASN A 65 8.75 -2.24 -9.16
C ASN A 65 9.25 -3.68 -9.31
N SER A 66 8.35 -4.60 -9.67
CA SER A 66 8.64 -6.02 -9.80
C SER A 66 9.73 -6.32 -10.86
N ASP A 67 9.95 -5.41 -11.80
CA ASP A 67 10.97 -5.55 -12.83
C ASP A 67 12.41 -5.49 -12.25
N HIS A 68 12.59 -4.96 -11.04
CA HIS A 68 13.91 -4.77 -10.43
C HIS A 68 14.29 -5.80 -9.36
N HIS A 69 13.37 -6.64 -8.91
CA HIS A 69 13.60 -7.74 -7.94
C HIS A 69 14.51 -7.37 -6.73
N SER A 70 14.35 -6.17 -6.18
CA SER A 70 15.24 -5.65 -5.13
C SER A 70 14.95 -6.28 -3.76
N LEU A 71 15.77 -7.24 -3.35
CA LEU A 71 15.72 -7.78 -1.97
C LEU A 71 15.98 -6.69 -0.92
N ALA A 72 16.89 -5.75 -1.20
CA ALA A 72 17.18 -4.64 -0.29
C ALA A 72 15.95 -3.76 -0.05
N ALA A 73 15.14 -3.50 -1.09
CA ALA A 73 13.90 -2.77 -0.96
C ALA A 73 12.89 -3.52 -0.08
N GLN A 74 12.72 -4.83 -0.30
CA GLN A 74 11.80 -5.65 0.48
C GLN A 74 12.22 -5.73 1.96
N MET A 75 13.51 -5.88 2.24
CA MET A 75 14.03 -5.85 3.61
C MET A 75 13.86 -4.49 4.29
N ALA A 76 14.11 -3.40 3.56
CA ALA A 76 13.92 -2.05 4.10
C ALA A 76 12.43 -1.77 4.42
N PHE A 77 11.52 -2.19 3.53
CA PHE A 77 10.09 -2.12 3.75
C PHE A 77 9.66 -2.90 4.98
N ALA A 78 10.03 -4.19 5.05
CA ALA A 78 9.70 -5.03 6.19
C ALA A 78 10.22 -4.44 7.52
N ARG A 79 11.44 -3.91 7.54
CA ARG A 79 12.00 -3.25 8.73
C ARG A 79 11.11 -2.11 9.23
N GLU A 80 10.64 -1.25 8.34
CA GLU A 80 9.77 -0.13 8.70
C GLU A 80 8.37 -0.61 9.16
N LEU A 81 7.83 -1.68 8.54
CA LEU A 81 6.59 -2.31 9.01
C LEU A 81 6.75 -2.89 10.42
N TYR A 82 7.90 -3.53 10.72
CA TYR A 82 8.19 -4.00 12.09
C TYR A 82 8.25 -2.84 13.08
N ARG A 83 8.84 -1.70 12.70
CA ARG A 83 8.89 -0.49 13.55
C ARG A 83 7.50 0.03 13.87
N ALA A 84 6.60 0.10 12.89
CA ALA A 84 5.22 0.49 13.08
C ALA A 84 4.44 -0.52 13.94
N ALA A 85 4.59 -1.82 13.65
CA ALA A 85 3.94 -2.91 14.36
C ALA A 85 4.31 -2.97 15.84
N GLN A 86 5.59 -2.75 16.18
CA GLN A 86 6.07 -2.68 17.56
C GLN A 86 5.43 -1.54 18.36
N ALA A 87 4.98 -0.48 17.70
CA ALA A 87 4.25 0.62 18.32
C ALA A 87 2.72 0.38 18.38
N GLY A 88 2.25 -0.79 17.93
CA GLY A 88 0.83 -1.16 17.94
C GLY A 88 0.03 -0.65 16.74
N VAL A 89 0.69 -0.10 15.71
CA VAL A 89 0.03 0.36 14.49
C VAL A 89 -0.39 -0.83 13.64
N GLN A 90 -1.64 -0.87 13.21
CA GLN A 90 -2.16 -1.87 12.26
C GLN A 90 -1.80 -1.45 10.83
N ILE A 91 -1.48 -2.40 9.97
CA ILE A 91 -1.03 -2.08 8.61
C ILE A 91 -1.85 -2.88 7.61
N PHE A 92 -2.46 -2.17 6.66
CA PHE A 92 -3.27 -2.75 5.59
C PHE A 92 -2.61 -2.43 4.25
N ILE A 93 -2.42 -3.46 3.43
CA ILE A 93 -1.69 -3.36 2.16
C ILE A 93 -2.52 -3.98 1.05
N ILE A 94 -2.62 -3.28 -0.07
CA ILE A 94 -2.97 -3.87 -1.36
C ILE A 94 -1.77 -3.75 -2.30
N HIS A 95 -1.71 -4.63 -3.30
CA HIS A 95 -0.74 -4.55 -4.40
C HIS A 95 -1.31 -3.74 -5.57
N GLY A 96 -0.43 -3.02 -6.26
CA GLY A 96 -0.74 -2.28 -7.48
C GLY A 96 -0.27 -3.00 -8.75
N ASN A 97 -0.18 -2.25 -9.85
CA ASN A 97 0.21 -2.81 -11.15
C ASN A 97 1.73 -3.02 -11.29
N HIS A 98 2.54 -2.33 -10.50
CA HIS A 98 4.00 -2.52 -10.50
C HIS A 98 4.47 -3.64 -9.56
N ASP A 99 3.67 -4.01 -8.57
CA ASP A 99 3.95 -5.07 -7.61
C ASP A 99 2.81 -6.08 -7.44
N PRO A 100 2.19 -6.58 -8.56
CA PRO A 100 1.00 -7.42 -8.47
C PRO A 100 1.25 -8.71 -7.70
N ASP A 101 0.18 -9.38 -7.27
CA ASP A 101 0.24 -10.56 -6.41
C ASP A 101 1.02 -11.73 -7.05
N GLU A 102 0.91 -11.90 -8.37
CA GLU A 102 1.66 -12.91 -9.13
C GLU A 102 3.14 -12.54 -9.38
N ALA A 103 3.58 -11.33 -9.00
CA ALA A 103 4.98 -10.92 -9.16
C ALA A 103 5.90 -11.66 -8.19
N TRP A 104 7.16 -11.84 -8.62
CA TRP A 104 8.17 -12.41 -7.75
C TRP A 104 8.43 -11.55 -6.51
N ARG A 105 8.41 -12.19 -5.35
CA ARG A 105 8.83 -11.61 -4.07
C ARG A 105 9.75 -12.57 -3.34
N ALA A 106 10.71 -12.02 -2.60
CA ALA A 106 11.46 -12.80 -1.65
C ALA A 106 10.55 -13.18 -0.46
N ASP A 107 10.82 -14.33 0.14
CA ASP A 107 10.14 -14.75 1.36
C ASP A 107 10.68 -13.95 2.58
N VAL A 108 10.30 -12.69 2.64
CA VAL A 108 10.63 -11.79 3.75
C VAL A 108 9.45 -11.77 4.71
N PRO A 109 9.60 -12.27 5.95
CA PRO A 109 8.49 -12.31 6.89
C PRO A 109 8.00 -10.90 7.24
N LEU A 110 6.69 -10.74 7.32
CA LEU A 110 6.04 -9.51 7.77
C LEU A 110 5.50 -9.66 9.20
N PRO A 111 5.34 -8.55 9.94
CA PRO A 111 4.75 -8.59 11.28
C PRO A 111 3.31 -9.13 11.26
N PRO A 112 2.84 -9.80 12.33
CA PRO A 112 1.46 -10.32 12.40
C PRO A 112 0.35 -9.27 12.31
N SER A 113 0.66 -8.01 12.59
CA SER A 113 -0.28 -6.88 12.47
C SER A 113 -0.40 -6.31 11.06
N VAL A 114 0.31 -6.90 10.08
CA VAL A 114 0.23 -6.54 8.66
C VAL A 114 -0.79 -7.45 8.00
N TYR A 115 -1.76 -6.86 7.34
CA TYR A 115 -2.71 -7.57 6.49
C TYR A 115 -2.52 -7.17 5.03
N VAL A 116 -2.20 -8.15 4.20
CA VAL A 116 -2.11 -7.98 2.74
C VAL A 116 -3.37 -8.58 2.13
N PHE A 117 -4.15 -7.76 1.44
CA PHE A 117 -5.40 -8.19 0.81
C PHE A 117 -5.15 -9.07 -0.42
N SER A 118 -5.99 -10.09 -0.57
CA SER A 118 -5.98 -11.00 -1.71
C SER A 118 -6.26 -10.29 -3.04
N SER A 119 -5.78 -10.87 -4.12
CA SER A 119 -6.08 -10.46 -5.50
C SER A 119 -7.33 -11.13 -6.10
N ASP A 120 -7.86 -12.17 -5.45
CA ASP A 120 -8.98 -12.95 -6.00
C ASP A 120 -10.33 -12.30 -5.73
N LYS A 121 -10.50 -11.66 -4.57
CA LYS A 121 -11.78 -11.05 -4.14
C LYS A 121 -11.53 -9.88 -3.20
N VAL A 122 -12.52 -9.00 -3.10
CA VAL A 122 -12.55 -7.98 -2.04
C VAL A 122 -12.69 -8.68 -0.69
N GLU A 123 -11.73 -8.45 0.18
CA GLU A 123 -11.76 -8.89 1.56
C GLU A 123 -12.11 -7.73 2.49
N SER A 124 -12.49 -8.03 3.72
CA SER A 124 -12.78 -7.01 4.74
C SER A 124 -12.19 -7.40 6.07
N VAL A 125 -11.45 -6.48 6.69
CA VAL A 125 -10.73 -6.68 7.94
C VAL A 125 -11.05 -5.54 8.90
N PRO A 126 -11.32 -5.80 10.19
CA PRO A 126 -11.59 -4.73 11.14
C PRO A 126 -10.31 -3.94 11.47
N LEU A 127 -10.44 -2.61 11.48
CA LEU A 127 -9.50 -1.72 12.15
C LEU A 127 -9.95 -1.59 13.62
N LEU A 128 -9.06 -2.00 14.53
CA LEU A 128 -9.36 -2.09 15.95
C LEU A 128 -8.78 -0.91 16.73
N VAL A 129 -9.57 -0.31 17.62
CA VAL A 129 -9.11 0.69 18.58
C VAL A 129 -9.53 0.25 19.98
N GLY A 130 -8.54 0.02 20.83
CA GLY A 130 -8.80 -0.51 22.18
C GLY A 130 -9.47 -1.88 22.18
N GLY A 131 -9.21 -2.71 21.17
CA GLY A 131 -9.77 -4.06 21.03
C GLY A 131 -11.17 -4.12 20.43
N GLU A 132 -11.77 -2.99 20.05
CA GLU A 132 -13.09 -2.94 19.42
C GLU A 132 -12.99 -2.39 18.00
N THR A 133 -13.88 -2.84 17.11
CA THR A 133 -13.93 -2.40 15.71
C THR A 133 -14.32 -0.92 15.63
N ALA A 134 -13.42 -0.10 15.09
CA ALA A 134 -13.65 1.32 14.81
C ALA A 134 -14.04 1.56 13.35
N ALA A 135 -13.50 0.76 12.43
CA ALA A 135 -13.83 0.78 11.01
C ALA A 135 -13.67 -0.61 10.39
N MET A 136 -14.26 -0.83 9.22
CA MET A 136 -13.99 -1.97 8.37
C MET A 136 -13.15 -1.53 7.17
N VAL A 137 -12.00 -2.12 6.99
CA VAL A 137 -11.13 -1.88 5.83
C VAL A 137 -11.39 -2.96 4.80
N TYR A 138 -11.80 -2.54 3.61
CA TYR A 138 -12.03 -3.39 2.45
C TYR A 138 -10.88 -3.19 1.47
N GLY A 139 -10.37 -4.25 0.90
CA GLY A 139 -9.27 -4.15 -0.06
C GLY A 139 -9.28 -5.27 -1.09
N ILE A 140 -8.69 -4.99 -2.23
CA ILE A 140 -8.37 -5.97 -3.27
C ILE A 140 -7.03 -5.58 -3.90
N SER A 141 -6.14 -6.55 -4.06
CA SER A 141 -4.85 -6.37 -4.72
C SER A 141 -4.97 -6.61 -6.24
N TYR A 142 -4.02 -6.08 -7.00
CA TYR A 142 -3.84 -6.49 -8.38
C TYR A 142 -3.32 -7.93 -8.45
N LYS A 143 -3.94 -8.72 -9.33
CA LYS A 143 -3.48 -10.10 -9.58
C LYS A 143 -2.26 -10.11 -10.49
N ASN A 144 -2.33 -9.37 -11.57
CA ASN A 144 -1.26 -9.20 -12.56
C ASN A 144 -1.17 -7.74 -13.01
N ARG A 145 -0.13 -7.38 -13.76
CA ARG A 145 0.18 -6.00 -14.15
C ARG A 145 -0.95 -5.28 -14.89
N HIS A 146 -1.74 -5.99 -15.67
CA HIS A 146 -2.81 -5.41 -16.46
C HIS A 146 -4.18 -5.96 -16.04
N MET A 147 -4.93 -5.15 -15.35
CA MET A 147 -6.29 -5.44 -14.87
C MET A 147 -7.26 -4.52 -15.62
N ARG A 148 -7.94 -5.04 -16.66
CA ARG A 148 -8.89 -4.22 -17.45
C ARG A 148 -10.28 -4.14 -16.83
N GLU A 149 -10.54 -4.92 -15.82
CA GLU A 149 -11.79 -4.94 -15.11
C GLU A 149 -11.90 -3.74 -14.18
N ASN A 150 -13.09 -3.17 -14.06
CA ASN A 150 -13.42 -2.17 -13.05
C ASN A 150 -13.57 -2.86 -11.68
N LEU A 151 -12.47 -2.86 -10.91
CA LEU A 151 -12.45 -3.49 -9.60
C LEU A 151 -13.31 -2.76 -8.56
N ALA A 152 -13.61 -1.46 -8.74
CA ALA A 152 -14.48 -0.70 -7.84
C ALA A 152 -15.86 -1.36 -7.70
N LEU A 153 -16.37 -1.90 -8.80
CA LEU A 153 -17.67 -2.57 -8.83
C LEU A 153 -17.74 -3.88 -8.02
N ARG A 154 -16.61 -4.40 -7.55
CA ARG A 154 -16.57 -5.58 -6.68
C ARG A 154 -16.81 -5.26 -5.21
N PHE A 155 -16.63 -3.99 -4.81
CA PHE A 155 -16.81 -3.59 -3.42
C PHE A 155 -18.29 -3.63 -3.01
N ARG A 156 -18.56 -4.21 -1.84
CA ARG A 156 -19.88 -4.23 -1.23
C ARG A 156 -19.73 -4.02 0.27
N LYS A 157 -20.32 -2.95 0.78
CA LYS A 157 -20.40 -2.71 2.22
C LYS A 157 -21.26 -3.80 2.86
N LYS A 158 -20.76 -4.42 3.93
CA LYS A 158 -21.44 -5.53 4.61
C LYS A 158 -22.27 -5.07 5.80
N ASP A 159 -21.91 -3.97 6.42
CA ASP A 159 -22.55 -3.43 7.62
C ASP A 159 -22.77 -1.93 7.44
N GLU A 160 -24.00 -1.50 7.45
CA GLU A 160 -24.38 -0.10 7.22
C GLU A 160 -23.96 0.83 8.38
N ASP A 161 -23.88 0.30 9.60
CA ASP A 161 -23.60 1.08 10.81
C ASP A 161 -22.11 1.32 11.03
N THR A 162 -21.22 0.46 10.50
CA THR A 162 -19.77 0.57 10.68
C THR A 162 -19.15 1.46 9.60
N PHE A 163 -18.24 2.38 10.02
CA PHE A 163 -17.47 3.17 9.08
C PHE A 163 -16.64 2.24 8.17
N SER A 164 -16.66 2.49 6.88
CA SER A 164 -16.00 1.64 5.88
C SER A 164 -14.96 2.42 5.11
N ILE A 165 -13.79 1.80 4.91
CA ILE A 165 -12.68 2.32 4.11
C ILE A 165 -12.45 1.33 2.96
N GLY A 166 -12.57 1.80 1.71
CA GLY A 166 -12.20 1.01 0.53
C GLY A 166 -10.76 1.32 0.11
N MET A 167 -9.93 0.30 -0.05
CA MET A 167 -8.59 0.41 -0.61
C MET A 167 -8.58 -0.18 -2.01
N LEU A 168 -8.28 0.65 -2.99
CA LEU A 168 -8.22 0.28 -4.40
C LEU A 168 -7.07 1.03 -5.09
N HIS A 169 -6.26 0.31 -5.85
CA HIS A 169 -5.30 0.89 -6.78
C HIS A 169 -5.96 0.94 -8.17
N THR A 170 -6.09 2.12 -8.77
CA THR A 170 -6.96 2.32 -9.95
C THR A 170 -6.54 3.53 -10.77
N GLU A 171 -6.80 3.51 -12.05
CA GLU A 171 -6.69 4.68 -12.92
C GLU A 171 -8.08 5.32 -13.10
N LEU A 172 -8.31 6.39 -12.34
CA LEU A 172 -9.59 7.09 -12.28
C LEU A 172 -9.86 7.94 -13.53
N GLY A 173 -11.01 7.74 -14.16
CA GLY A 173 -11.51 8.58 -15.24
C GLY A 173 -10.89 8.31 -16.62
N VAL A 174 -10.05 7.29 -16.77
CA VAL A 174 -9.40 6.93 -18.04
C VAL A 174 -10.08 5.71 -18.65
N ALA A 175 -10.99 5.94 -19.58
CA ALA A 175 -11.71 4.84 -20.24
C ALA A 175 -10.76 3.93 -21.03
N GLY A 176 -10.92 2.61 -20.85
CA GLY A 176 -10.14 1.60 -21.58
C GLY A 176 -8.70 1.42 -21.10
N SER A 177 -8.31 2.06 -20.01
CA SER A 177 -7.02 1.81 -19.35
C SER A 177 -6.85 0.33 -19.00
N PRO A 178 -5.62 -0.21 -19.08
CA PRO A 178 -5.30 -1.55 -18.58
C PRO A 178 -5.09 -1.61 -17.06
N TYR A 179 -5.33 -0.52 -16.32
CA TYR A 179 -5.00 -0.38 -14.89
C TYR A 179 -6.26 -0.18 -14.04
N ALA A 180 -7.13 -1.21 -14.03
CA ALA A 180 -8.39 -1.26 -13.27
C ALA A 180 -9.19 0.05 -13.35
N PRO A 181 -9.57 0.52 -14.58
CA PRO A 181 -10.20 1.81 -14.74
C PRO A 181 -11.55 1.87 -14.01
N CYS A 182 -11.80 3.00 -13.36
CA CYS A 182 -13.12 3.30 -12.81
C CYS A 182 -13.48 4.79 -13.00
N THR A 183 -14.72 5.12 -12.73
CA THR A 183 -15.23 6.50 -12.70
C THR A 183 -15.51 6.93 -11.26
N VAL A 184 -15.75 8.22 -11.04
CA VAL A 184 -16.17 8.72 -9.73
C VAL A 184 -17.52 8.13 -9.31
N ASP A 185 -18.41 7.86 -10.29
CA ASP A 185 -19.72 7.29 -10.04
C ASP A 185 -19.67 5.80 -9.63
N ASP A 186 -18.52 5.13 -9.84
CA ASP A 186 -18.31 3.74 -9.43
C ASP A 186 -17.82 3.63 -7.96
N LEU A 187 -17.42 4.76 -7.33
CA LEU A 187 -16.87 4.84 -5.98
C LEU A 187 -17.91 5.30 -4.96
#